data_8b7299f8c1a7f484c9c8bf323989de2d
#
_entry.id   8b7299f8c1a7f484c9c8bf323989de2d
#
_cell.length_a   1.000
_cell.length_b   1.000
_cell.length_c   1.000
_cell.angle_alpha   90.00
_cell.angle_beta   90.00
_cell.angle_gamma   90.00
#
_symmetry.space_group_name_H-M   'P 1'
#
loop_
_entity.id
_entity.type
_entity.pdbx_description
1 polymer ?
#
loop_
_entity_poly.entity_id
_entity_poly.type
_entity_poly.pdbx_seq_one_letter_code
_entity_poly.pdbx_strand_id
1 'polypeptide(L)'
;MMKVYQKRRHILGNLLPKDSAIIIPGADLKYRNSDSSYNFRQDSNFYYLSGFSEAGSTMLIVNSNGKVSSSIFVPKKDKLKEIWDGFRQGPEGAKENFLFDNSFNNDQIDSELPDLIKGMDKVFYPFGKKDGFDQLVINWNKTVSNIKGRHNKPIDIADGSSLIGNLRLIKDDEEISIIKKACEISADAHIEAMKAVKPGMNEQSIEALYLYEFAKQGGRFPAYTPIVAGGNNACVLHYVDNNKDLNNSDLLLVDAGCEYEMYASDITRTFPVSGKFSAEQLAIYNIVLNALHSATEMVKVGKNVMDPQIASERAITQGLVDLGILNGDVDELHKEGAFKDFY
;
A
#
# COMPACT_ATOMS: atom_id res chain seq x y z
N MET A 1 -9.32 -4.61 -18.17
CA MET A 1 -8.72 -4.85 -16.83
C MET A 1 -7.84 -6.12 -16.78
N MET A 2 -8.29 -7.36 -17.02
CA MET A 2 -7.43 -8.55 -16.88
C MET A 2 -6.19 -8.58 -17.79
N LYS A 3 -6.25 -7.99 -18.99
CA LYS A 3 -5.09 -7.88 -19.89
C LYS A 3 -3.92 -7.05 -19.31
N VAL A 4 -4.20 -6.10 -18.41
CA VAL A 4 -3.15 -5.30 -17.74
C VAL A 4 -2.30 -6.18 -16.83
N TYR A 5 -2.91 -7.01 -16.01
CA TYR A 5 -2.17 -7.94 -15.14
C TYR A 5 -1.34 -8.94 -15.93
N GLN A 6 -1.90 -9.50 -17.03
CA GLN A 6 -1.13 -10.36 -17.93
C GLN A 6 0.05 -9.60 -18.54
N LYS A 7 -0.14 -8.37 -19.01
CA LYS A 7 0.95 -7.52 -19.55
C LYS A 7 2.04 -7.30 -18.50
N ARG A 8 1.67 -6.99 -17.24
CA ARG A 8 2.62 -6.78 -16.14
C ARG A 8 3.43 -8.05 -15.84
N ARG A 9 2.81 -9.24 -15.84
CA ARG A 9 3.52 -10.52 -15.72
C ARG A 9 4.50 -10.75 -16.86
N HIS A 10 4.12 -10.44 -18.10
CA HIS A 10 5.01 -10.55 -19.24
C HIS A 10 6.20 -9.58 -19.17
N ILE A 11 5.96 -8.33 -18.76
CA ILE A 11 7.05 -7.35 -18.56
C ILE A 11 8.01 -7.86 -17.49
N LEU A 12 7.50 -8.27 -16.31
CA LEU A 12 8.34 -8.81 -15.24
C LEU A 12 9.14 -10.04 -15.72
N GLY A 13 8.47 -10.98 -16.41
CA GLY A 13 9.15 -12.15 -16.96
C GLY A 13 10.26 -11.82 -17.94
N ASN A 14 10.10 -10.78 -18.76
CA ASN A 14 11.14 -10.31 -19.69
C ASN A 14 12.29 -9.58 -18.98
N LEU A 15 12.07 -9.04 -17.77
CA LEU A 15 13.13 -8.45 -16.94
C LEU A 15 13.96 -9.52 -16.22
N LEU A 16 13.43 -10.74 -16.06
CA LEU A 16 14.18 -11.84 -15.49
C LEU A 16 15.30 -12.28 -16.43
N PRO A 17 16.48 -12.67 -15.91
CA PRO A 17 17.49 -13.36 -16.72
C PRO A 17 16.89 -14.60 -17.41
N LYS A 18 17.50 -15.01 -18.52
CA LYS A 18 17.13 -16.30 -19.14
C LYS A 18 17.32 -17.44 -18.15
N ASP A 19 16.49 -18.44 -18.26
CA ASP A 19 16.49 -19.64 -17.42
C ASP A 19 16.41 -19.27 -15.92
N SER A 20 15.49 -18.35 -15.62
CA SER A 20 15.18 -17.98 -14.25
C SER A 20 13.69 -17.84 -14.01
N ALA A 21 13.30 -17.83 -12.74
CA ALA A 21 11.92 -17.73 -12.31
C ALA A 21 11.77 -16.76 -11.13
N ILE A 22 10.55 -16.25 -10.93
CA ILE A 22 10.18 -15.52 -9.72
C ILE A 22 8.93 -16.14 -9.11
N ILE A 23 9.00 -16.39 -7.79
CA ILE A 23 7.89 -16.92 -6.99
C ILE A 23 7.35 -15.77 -6.13
N ILE A 24 6.05 -15.53 -6.18
CA ILE A 24 5.40 -14.42 -5.48
C ILE A 24 4.26 -14.99 -4.63
N PRO A 25 4.41 -14.99 -3.30
CA PRO A 25 3.33 -15.42 -2.41
C PRO A 25 2.23 -14.37 -2.32
N GLY A 26 0.98 -14.83 -2.29
CA GLY A 26 -0.14 -14.02 -1.87
C GLY A 26 -0.30 -14.03 -0.35
N ALA A 27 -1.17 -13.16 0.15
CA ALA A 27 -1.50 -13.08 1.56
C ALA A 27 -2.34 -14.28 2.02
N ASP A 28 -2.22 -14.62 3.29
CA ASP A 28 -3.08 -15.57 3.99
C ASP A 28 -4.17 -14.85 4.79
N LEU A 29 -5.25 -15.55 5.14
CA LEU A 29 -6.23 -15.07 6.09
C LEU A 29 -5.58 -14.84 7.45
N LYS A 30 -5.91 -13.72 8.09
CA LYS A 30 -5.53 -13.45 9.48
C LYS A 30 -6.76 -13.54 10.36
N TYR A 31 -6.67 -14.31 11.43
CA TYR A 31 -7.77 -14.50 12.36
C TYR A 31 -7.72 -13.44 13.46
N ARG A 32 -8.89 -12.86 13.74
CA ARG A 32 -9.08 -11.94 14.85
C ARG A 32 -9.32 -12.70 16.14
N ASN A 33 -10.17 -13.74 16.07
CA ASN A 33 -10.57 -14.56 17.19
C ASN A 33 -11.18 -15.87 16.67
N SER A 34 -10.79 -17.00 17.21
CA SER A 34 -11.32 -18.35 16.86
C SER A 34 -11.52 -18.55 15.36
N ASP A 35 -12.74 -18.57 14.87
CA ASP A 35 -13.17 -18.72 13.50
C ASP A 35 -13.47 -17.39 12.76
N SER A 36 -13.38 -16.27 13.48
CA SER A 36 -13.61 -14.94 12.92
C SER A 36 -12.30 -14.36 12.35
N SER A 37 -12.25 -14.14 11.05
CA SER A 37 -11.12 -13.50 10.39
C SER A 37 -11.26 -11.98 10.33
N TYR A 38 -10.12 -11.29 10.23
CA TYR A 38 -10.11 -9.91 9.72
C TYR A 38 -10.54 -9.90 8.25
N ASN A 39 -11.02 -8.75 7.79
CA ASN A 39 -11.27 -8.56 6.37
C ASN A 39 -10.00 -8.87 5.57
N PHE A 40 -10.14 -9.73 4.56
CA PHE A 40 -9.01 -10.14 3.74
C PHE A 40 -8.55 -8.99 2.84
N ARG A 41 -7.25 -8.75 2.85
CA ARG A 41 -6.56 -7.89 1.90
C ARG A 41 -5.38 -8.64 1.30
N GLN A 42 -5.36 -8.71 -0.03
CA GLN A 42 -4.29 -9.37 -0.76
C GLN A 42 -2.95 -8.63 -0.64
N ASP A 43 -1.82 -9.33 -0.79
CA ASP A 43 -0.51 -8.67 -0.93
C ASP A 43 -0.50 -7.76 -2.17
N SER A 44 0.03 -6.56 -2.00
CA SER A 44 0.00 -5.53 -3.04
C SER A 44 0.77 -5.92 -4.31
N ASN A 45 1.91 -6.61 -4.18
CA ASN A 45 2.71 -7.06 -5.32
C ASN A 45 2.05 -8.22 -6.04
N PHE A 46 1.50 -9.17 -5.27
CA PHE A 46 0.75 -10.28 -5.83
C PHE A 46 -0.46 -9.78 -6.63
N TYR A 47 -1.26 -8.87 -6.03
CA TYR A 47 -2.43 -8.31 -6.71
C TYR A 47 -2.05 -7.50 -7.95
N TYR A 48 -1.01 -6.66 -7.87
CA TYR A 48 -0.49 -5.86 -9.00
C TYR A 48 -0.17 -6.69 -10.23
N LEU A 49 0.26 -7.93 -10.04
CA LEU A 49 0.64 -8.85 -11.10
C LEU A 49 -0.47 -9.83 -11.50
N SER A 50 -1.42 -10.10 -10.62
CA SER A 50 -2.44 -11.13 -10.84
C SER A 50 -3.86 -10.61 -11.01
N GLY A 51 -4.24 -9.54 -10.30
CA GLY A 51 -5.62 -9.14 -10.09
C GLY A 51 -6.44 -10.14 -9.26
N PHE A 52 -5.78 -11.16 -8.68
CA PHE A 52 -6.43 -12.27 -7.99
C PHE A 52 -6.48 -12.01 -6.47
N SER A 53 -7.66 -12.13 -5.86
CA SER A 53 -7.90 -11.70 -4.49
C SER A 53 -8.27 -12.82 -3.51
N GLU A 54 -8.04 -14.10 -3.84
CA GLU A 54 -8.25 -15.20 -2.90
C GLU A 54 -7.00 -15.46 -2.04
N ALA A 55 -7.21 -15.70 -0.74
CA ALA A 55 -6.16 -15.97 0.22
C ALA A 55 -5.38 -17.27 -0.06
N GLY A 56 -4.12 -17.34 0.38
CA GLY A 56 -3.30 -18.54 0.31
C GLY A 56 -2.85 -18.91 -1.10
N SER A 57 -2.90 -18.00 -2.04
CA SER A 57 -2.47 -18.23 -3.43
C SER A 57 -0.97 -17.95 -3.61
N THR A 58 -0.34 -18.59 -4.58
CA THR A 58 1.06 -18.37 -4.96
C THR A 58 1.19 -18.29 -6.48
N MET A 59 1.97 -17.34 -6.97
CA MET A 59 2.23 -17.17 -8.40
C MET A 59 3.69 -17.47 -8.73
N LEU A 60 3.89 -18.07 -9.88
CA LEU A 60 5.20 -18.33 -10.48
C LEU A 60 5.25 -17.70 -11.87
N ILE A 61 6.31 -16.97 -12.17
CA ILE A 61 6.62 -16.48 -13.53
C ILE A 61 7.99 -17.06 -13.90
N VAL A 62 8.07 -17.69 -15.07
CA VAL A 62 9.27 -18.37 -15.56
C VAL A 62 9.71 -17.69 -16.87
N ASN A 63 11.00 -17.44 -17.01
CA ASN A 63 11.65 -17.10 -18.27
C ASN A 63 12.55 -18.27 -18.70
N SER A 64 12.01 -19.19 -19.49
CA SER A 64 12.79 -20.30 -20.02
C SER A 64 13.28 -19.98 -21.42
N ASN A 65 14.59 -19.83 -21.56
CA ASN A 65 15.25 -19.50 -22.85
C ASN A 65 14.62 -18.31 -23.61
N GLY A 66 14.11 -17.29 -22.88
CA GLY A 66 13.46 -16.12 -23.46
C GLY A 66 11.94 -16.29 -23.68
N LYS A 67 11.37 -17.43 -23.36
CA LYS A 67 9.91 -17.64 -23.37
C LYS A 67 9.34 -17.48 -21.97
N VAL A 68 8.50 -16.46 -21.81
CA VAL A 68 7.83 -16.18 -20.54
C VAL A 68 6.55 -16.97 -20.41
N SER A 69 6.34 -17.58 -19.23
CA SER A 69 5.09 -18.21 -18.84
C SER A 69 4.74 -17.91 -17.39
N SER A 70 3.47 -17.93 -17.06
CA SER A 70 2.94 -17.66 -15.72
C SER A 70 2.05 -18.80 -15.22
N SER A 71 2.23 -19.18 -13.97
CA SER A 71 1.45 -20.22 -13.30
C SER A 71 0.89 -19.68 -11.99
N ILE A 72 -0.29 -20.13 -11.57
CA ILE A 72 -0.88 -19.76 -10.29
C ILE A 72 -1.35 -21.01 -9.53
N PHE A 73 -1.09 -21.02 -8.24
CA PHE A 73 -1.57 -22.03 -7.29
C PHE A 73 -2.66 -21.37 -6.45
N VAL A 74 -3.86 -21.95 -6.44
CA VAL A 74 -5.05 -21.35 -5.82
C VAL A 74 -5.83 -22.37 -4.99
N PRO A 75 -6.67 -21.92 -4.04
CA PRO A 75 -7.57 -22.81 -3.33
C PRO A 75 -8.43 -23.61 -4.31
N LYS A 76 -8.56 -24.92 -4.07
CA LYS A 76 -9.42 -25.78 -4.88
C LYS A 76 -10.89 -25.37 -4.75
N LYS A 77 -11.64 -25.58 -5.80
CA LYS A 77 -13.09 -25.44 -5.78
C LYS A 77 -13.69 -26.51 -4.88
N ASP A 78 -14.43 -26.09 -3.85
CA ASP A 78 -15.01 -26.98 -2.84
C ASP A 78 -16.42 -26.46 -2.48
N LYS A 79 -17.42 -27.19 -2.92
CA LYS A 79 -18.84 -26.81 -2.74
C LYS A 79 -19.24 -26.62 -1.27
N LEU A 80 -18.67 -27.43 -0.36
CA LEU A 80 -18.98 -27.30 1.06
C LEU A 80 -18.36 -26.04 1.65
N LYS A 81 -17.11 -25.74 1.29
CA LYS A 81 -16.47 -24.49 1.72
C LYS A 81 -17.11 -23.26 1.08
N GLU A 82 -17.55 -23.36 -0.18
CA GLU A 82 -18.25 -22.24 -0.85
C GLU A 82 -19.59 -21.88 -0.18
N ILE A 83 -20.25 -22.83 0.51
CA ILE A 83 -21.46 -22.53 1.31
C ILE A 83 -21.14 -21.63 2.51
N TRP A 84 -19.94 -21.77 3.09
CA TRP A 84 -19.50 -21.00 4.27
C TRP A 84 -18.73 -19.73 3.91
N ASP A 85 -17.79 -19.84 2.98
CA ASP A 85 -16.79 -18.80 2.70
C ASP A 85 -17.10 -18.00 1.41
N GLY A 86 -18.10 -18.42 0.63
CA GLY A 86 -18.42 -17.82 -0.65
C GLY A 86 -17.69 -18.48 -1.84
N PHE A 87 -17.94 -17.94 -3.03
CA PHE A 87 -17.44 -18.45 -4.30
C PHE A 87 -15.91 -18.50 -4.36
N ARG A 88 -15.37 -19.58 -4.96
CA ARG A 88 -13.96 -19.74 -5.29
C ARG A 88 -13.76 -19.93 -6.78
N GLN A 89 -12.75 -19.27 -7.35
CA GLN A 89 -12.40 -19.42 -8.76
C GLN A 89 -11.96 -20.84 -9.10
N GLY A 90 -11.18 -21.46 -8.19
CA GLY A 90 -10.49 -22.71 -8.48
C GLY A 90 -9.46 -22.56 -9.61
N PRO A 91 -8.72 -23.64 -9.97
CA PRO A 91 -7.71 -23.55 -11.02
C PRO A 91 -8.25 -23.12 -12.38
N GLU A 92 -9.36 -23.71 -12.86
CA GLU A 92 -9.94 -23.36 -14.15
C GLU A 92 -10.32 -21.87 -14.21
N GLY A 93 -11.05 -21.37 -13.20
CA GLY A 93 -11.45 -19.96 -13.14
C GLY A 93 -10.24 -19.02 -13.03
N ALA A 94 -9.21 -19.40 -12.27
CA ALA A 94 -7.98 -18.63 -12.17
C ALA A 94 -7.26 -18.54 -13.52
N LYS A 95 -7.21 -19.64 -14.28
CA LYS A 95 -6.61 -19.66 -15.62
C LYS A 95 -7.39 -18.80 -16.62
N GLU A 96 -8.68 -19.03 -16.74
CA GLU A 96 -9.51 -18.41 -17.78
C GLU A 96 -9.78 -16.94 -17.48
N ASN A 97 -10.20 -16.61 -16.26
CA ASN A 97 -10.62 -15.25 -15.91
C ASN A 97 -9.42 -14.32 -15.64
N PHE A 98 -8.27 -14.85 -15.21
CA PHE A 98 -7.09 -14.06 -14.87
C PHE A 98 -5.92 -14.23 -15.87
N LEU A 99 -6.14 -14.97 -16.95
CA LEU A 99 -5.23 -15.13 -18.08
C LEU A 99 -3.85 -15.66 -17.67
N PHE A 100 -3.83 -16.74 -16.84
CA PHE A 100 -2.61 -17.49 -16.55
C PHE A 100 -2.40 -18.60 -17.60
N ASP A 101 -1.14 -18.92 -17.88
CA ASP A 101 -0.80 -20.01 -18.80
C ASP A 101 -1.11 -21.36 -18.17
N ASN A 102 -0.83 -21.52 -16.85
CA ASN A 102 -1.12 -22.71 -16.07
C ASN A 102 -1.76 -22.35 -14.73
N SER A 103 -2.53 -23.28 -14.17
CA SER A 103 -3.13 -23.15 -12.84
C SER A 103 -3.23 -24.50 -12.15
N PHE A 104 -3.04 -24.51 -10.83
CA PHE A 104 -2.98 -25.70 -10.00
C PHE A 104 -3.74 -25.49 -8.69
N ASN A 105 -4.13 -26.56 -8.02
CA ASN A 105 -4.57 -26.47 -6.64
C ASN A 105 -3.39 -26.20 -5.68
N ASN A 106 -3.62 -25.49 -4.59
CA ASN A 106 -2.59 -25.20 -3.58
C ASN A 106 -1.94 -26.47 -3.00
N ASP A 107 -2.71 -27.53 -2.82
CA ASP A 107 -2.21 -28.80 -2.28
C ASP A 107 -1.24 -29.53 -3.23
N GLN A 108 -1.12 -29.08 -4.47
CA GLN A 108 -0.17 -29.59 -5.46
C GLN A 108 1.13 -28.78 -5.54
N ILE A 109 1.29 -27.70 -4.78
CA ILE A 109 2.43 -26.77 -4.93
C ILE A 109 3.77 -27.46 -4.70
N ASP A 110 3.86 -28.36 -3.73
CA ASP A 110 5.10 -29.06 -3.38
C ASP A 110 5.54 -30.09 -4.43
N SER A 111 4.61 -30.57 -5.26
CA SER A 111 4.92 -31.47 -6.38
C SER A 111 5.15 -30.72 -7.68
N GLU A 112 4.28 -29.76 -8.02
CA GLU A 112 4.28 -29.11 -9.33
C GLU A 112 5.33 -28.00 -9.44
N LEU A 113 5.53 -27.19 -8.39
CA LEU A 113 6.43 -26.06 -8.44
C LEU A 113 7.89 -26.46 -8.67
N PRO A 114 8.45 -27.51 -8.02
CA PRO A 114 9.79 -28.00 -8.33
C PRO A 114 9.97 -28.45 -9.79
N ASP A 115 8.95 -29.06 -10.40
CA ASP A 115 9.01 -29.47 -11.81
C ASP A 115 8.98 -28.24 -12.75
N LEU A 116 8.23 -27.20 -12.40
CA LEU A 116 8.16 -25.95 -13.18
C LEU A 116 9.44 -25.12 -13.14
N ILE A 117 10.21 -25.17 -12.04
CA ILE A 117 11.50 -24.46 -11.91
C ILE A 117 12.71 -25.32 -12.22
N LYS A 118 12.51 -26.59 -12.55
CA LYS A 118 13.59 -27.50 -12.90
C LYS A 118 14.37 -27.00 -14.11
N GLY A 119 15.69 -26.99 -13.96
CA GLY A 119 16.59 -26.51 -15.02
C GLY A 119 16.76 -25.00 -15.07
N MET A 120 16.14 -24.24 -14.17
CA MET A 120 16.42 -22.84 -13.97
C MET A 120 17.79 -22.64 -13.31
N ASP A 121 18.48 -21.59 -13.69
CA ASP A 121 19.74 -21.18 -13.07
C ASP A 121 19.50 -20.38 -11.79
N LYS A 122 18.41 -19.61 -11.76
CA LYS A 122 18.10 -18.70 -10.64
C LYS A 122 16.61 -18.62 -10.36
N VAL A 123 16.26 -18.60 -9.07
CA VAL A 123 14.91 -18.32 -8.57
C VAL A 123 14.94 -17.07 -7.70
N PHE A 124 14.07 -16.14 -8.03
CA PHE A 124 13.81 -14.92 -7.26
C PHE A 124 12.57 -15.11 -6.39
N TYR A 125 12.56 -14.53 -5.20
CA TYR A 125 11.35 -14.34 -4.42
C TYR A 125 11.57 -13.21 -3.38
N PRO A 126 10.52 -12.57 -2.85
CA PRO A 126 10.68 -11.53 -1.83
C PRO A 126 11.03 -12.18 -0.47
N PHE A 127 12.28 -12.00 0.00
CA PHE A 127 12.78 -12.56 1.25
C PHE A 127 12.02 -12.01 2.47
N GLY A 128 11.70 -12.87 3.43
CA GLY A 128 11.07 -12.50 4.70
C GLY A 128 9.67 -11.88 4.60
N LYS A 129 9.07 -11.90 3.42
CA LYS A 129 7.78 -11.24 3.16
C LYS A 129 6.59 -12.00 3.76
N LYS A 130 6.71 -13.31 3.90
CA LYS A 130 5.66 -14.20 4.40
C LYS A 130 6.29 -15.23 5.33
N ASP A 131 5.75 -15.38 6.52
CA ASP A 131 6.23 -16.33 7.52
C ASP A 131 6.30 -17.75 6.97
N GLY A 132 7.44 -18.42 7.19
CA GLY A 132 7.68 -19.79 6.73
C GLY A 132 7.90 -19.97 5.22
N PHE A 133 7.68 -18.94 4.40
CA PHE A 133 7.80 -19.06 2.95
C PHE A 133 9.24 -19.29 2.50
N ASP A 134 10.21 -18.66 3.14
CA ASP A 134 11.64 -18.87 2.88
C ASP A 134 12.02 -20.36 3.00
N GLN A 135 11.49 -21.04 4.02
CA GLN A 135 11.73 -22.45 4.23
C GLN A 135 11.10 -23.33 3.12
N LEU A 136 9.92 -22.94 2.62
CA LEU A 136 9.28 -23.62 1.49
C LEU A 136 10.15 -23.52 0.23
N VAL A 137 10.64 -22.32 -0.12
CA VAL A 137 11.51 -22.12 -1.28
C VAL A 137 12.81 -22.94 -1.17
N ILE A 138 13.41 -23.00 0.02
CA ILE A 138 14.59 -23.84 0.28
C ILE A 138 14.25 -25.32 0.08
N ASN A 139 13.10 -25.78 0.54
CA ASN A 139 12.67 -27.17 0.38
C ASN A 139 12.40 -27.52 -1.08
N TRP A 140 11.75 -26.65 -1.85
CA TRP A 140 11.54 -26.85 -3.29
C TRP A 140 12.88 -26.92 -4.04
N ASN A 141 13.85 -26.07 -3.71
CA ASN A 141 15.19 -26.11 -4.28
C ASN A 141 15.91 -27.44 -3.98
N LYS A 142 15.80 -27.93 -2.75
CA LYS A 142 16.32 -29.28 -2.39
C LYS A 142 15.63 -30.39 -3.19
N THR A 143 14.31 -30.29 -3.39
CA THR A 143 13.55 -31.26 -4.19
C THR A 143 14.07 -31.27 -5.61
N VAL A 144 14.27 -30.12 -6.26
CA VAL A 144 14.86 -30.02 -7.61
C VAL A 144 16.25 -30.66 -7.66
N SER A 145 17.10 -30.41 -6.67
CA SER A 145 18.45 -30.97 -6.60
C SER A 145 18.47 -32.51 -6.49
N ASN A 146 17.41 -33.13 -5.95
CA ASN A 146 17.26 -34.56 -5.78
C ASN A 146 16.62 -35.27 -6.99
N ILE A 147 16.07 -34.53 -7.97
CA ILE A 147 15.52 -35.14 -9.19
C ILE A 147 16.67 -35.72 -10.00
N LYS A 148 16.61 -37.02 -10.32
CA LYS A 148 17.65 -37.72 -11.11
C LYS A 148 17.75 -37.14 -12.53
N GLY A 149 18.95 -36.75 -12.98
CA GLY A 149 19.21 -36.27 -14.35
C GLY A 149 20.40 -35.33 -14.47
N ARG A 150 20.69 -34.85 -15.68
CA ARG A 150 21.83 -33.98 -15.98
C ARG A 150 21.75 -32.52 -15.39
N HIS A 151 20.62 -32.13 -14.83
CA HIS A 151 20.34 -30.78 -14.34
C HIS A 151 20.21 -30.70 -12.81
N ASN A 152 20.91 -31.56 -12.09
CA ASN A 152 20.80 -31.73 -10.62
C ASN A 152 21.72 -30.81 -9.84
N LYS A 153 21.82 -29.53 -10.22
CA LYS A 153 22.48 -28.52 -9.38
C LYS A 153 21.43 -27.75 -8.55
N PRO A 154 21.78 -27.32 -7.35
CA PRO A 154 20.96 -26.36 -6.63
C PRO A 154 20.75 -25.10 -7.49
N ILE A 155 19.56 -24.53 -7.45
CA ILE A 155 19.24 -23.28 -8.13
C ILE A 155 19.69 -22.13 -7.24
N ASP A 156 20.33 -21.11 -7.81
CA ASP A 156 20.68 -19.89 -7.10
C ASP A 156 19.41 -19.18 -6.63
N ILE A 157 19.39 -18.72 -5.39
CA ILE A 157 18.25 -17.99 -4.83
C ILE A 157 18.64 -16.52 -4.63
N ALA A 158 17.77 -15.61 -5.01
CA ALA A 158 17.98 -14.17 -4.90
C ALA A 158 16.70 -13.42 -4.48
N ASP A 159 16.85 -12.24 -3.86
CA ASP A 159 15.72 -11.38 -3.56
C ASP A 159 15.12 -10.76 -4.83
N GLY A 160 13.80 -10.89 -4.97
CA GLY A 160 13.02 -10.39 -6.10
C GLY A 160 12.31 -9.06 -5.86
N SER A 161 12.41 -8.49 -4.66
CA SER A 161 11.64 -7.31 -4.25
C SER A 161 11.89 -6.10 -5.14
N SER A 162 13.15 -5.85 -5.50
CA SER A 162 13.53 -4.72 -6.34
C SER A 162 13.00 -4.82 -7.78
N LEU A 163 12.88 -6.02 -8.32
CA LEU A 163 12.35 -6.24 -9.68
C LEU A 163 10.89 -5.76 -9.77
N ILE A 164 10.08 -6.11 -8.77
CA ILE A 164 8.68 -5.69 -8.71
C ILE A 164 8.57 -4.21 -8.34
N GLY A 165 9.40 -3.74 -7.39
CA GLY A 165 9.45 -2.33 -6.98
C GLY A 165 9.75 -1.40 -8.15
N ASN A 166 10.73 -1.72 -8.97
CA ASN A 166 11.09 -0.94 -10.16
C ASN A 166 9.95 -0.90 -11.20
N LEU A 167 9.23 -2.01 -11.37
CA LEU A 167 8.09 -2.06 -12.27
C LEU A 167 6.93 -1.17 -11.80
N ARG A 168 6.74 -1.05 -10.48
CA ARG A 168 5.70 -0.23 -9.84
C ARG A 168 6.09 1.24 -9.65
N LEU A 169 7.37 1.59 -9.87
CA LEU A 169 7.87 2.96 -9.66
C LEU A 169 7.17 3.97 -10.58
N ILE A 170 7.06 3.66 -11.87
CA ILE A 170 6.36 4.49 -12.85
C ILE A 170 4.95 3.95 -13.07
N LYS A 171 3.95 4.76 -12.73
CA LYS A 171 2.53 4.38 -12.83
C LYS A 171 2.04 4.52 -14.27
N ASP A 172 1.27 3.53 -14.71
CA ASP A 172 0.55 3.63 -15.99
C ASP A 172 -0.76 4.45 -15.84
N ASP A 173 -1.42 4.74 -16.95
CA ASP A 173 -2.63 5.60 -16.97
C ASP A 173 -3.80 4.97 -16.17
N GLU A 174 -3.90 3.64 -16.11
CA GLU A 174 -4.92 2.94 -15.32
C GLU A 174 -4.63 3.10 -13.83
N GLU A 175 -3.37 2.95 -13.40
CA GLU A 175 -2.95 3.20 -12.02
C GLU A 175 -3.21 4.65 -11.61
N ILE A 176 -2.88 5.61 -12.47
CA ILE A 176 -3.12 7.04 -12.21
C ILE A 176 -4.62 7.32 -12.06
N SER A 177 -5.46 6.70 -12.88
CA SER A 177 -6.92 6.84 -12.78
C SER A 177 -7.46 6.31 -11.45
N ILE A 178 -6.96 5.16 -10.98
CA ILE A 178 -7.35 4.57 -9.69
C ILE A 178 -6.89 5.45 -8.53
N ILE A 179 -5.65 5.94 -8.56
CA ILE A 179 -5.09 6.84 -7.52
C ILE A 179 -5.91 8.14 -7.45
N LYS A 180 -6.24 8.75 -8.60
CA LYS A 180 -7.11 9.94 -8.64
C LYS A 180 -8.46 9.65 -7.99
N LYS A 181 -9.08 8.51 -8.29
CA LYS A 181 -10.36 8.13 -7.66
C LYS A 181 -10.23 7.96 -6.16
N ALA A 182 -9.17 7.33 -5.67
CA ALA A 182 -8.90 7.23 -4.23
C ALA A 182 -8.76 8.63 -3.58
N CYS A 183 -8.03 9.54 -4.23
CA CYS A 183 -7.87 10.92 -3.75
C CYS A 183 -9.20 11.70 -3.75
N GLU A 184 -10.05 11.54 -4.78
CA GLU A 184 -11.38 12.15 -4.84
C GLU A 184 -12.27 11.68 -3.69
N ILE A 185 -12.35 10.37 -3.46
CA ILE A 185 -13.12 9.78 -2.35
C ILE A 185 -12.68 10.38 -1.01
N SER A 186 -11.36 10.47 -0.77
CA SER A 186 -10.84 11.02 0.47
C SER A 186 -11.07 12.53 0.60
N ALA A 187 -10.94 13.28 -0.48
CA ALA A 187 -11.23 14.71 -0.47
C ALA A 187 -12.71 14.98 -0.13
N ASP A 188 -13.64 14.22 -0.72
CA ASP A 188 -15.06 14.32 -0.41
C ASP A 188 -15.35 14.00 1.06
N ALA A 189 -14.71 12.95 1.63
CA ALA A 189 -14.84 12.61 3.03
C ALA A 189 -14.34 13.73 3.96
N HIS A 190 -13.22 14.38 3.62
CA HIS A 190 -12.73 15.55 4.36
C HIS A 190 -13.73 16.71 4.31
N ILE A 191 -14.32 16.98 3.16
CA ILE A 191 -15.33 18.04 2.99
C ILE A 191 -16.56 17.74 3.85
N GLU A 192 -17.06 16.52 3.83
CA GLU A 192 -18.22 16.13 4.64
C GLU A 192 -17.92 16.16 6.15
N ALA A 193 -16.73 15.76 6.57
CA ALA A 193 -16.30 15.89 7.96
C ALA A 193 -16.22 17.35 8.40
N MET A 194 -15.64 18.24 7.61
CA MET A 194 -15.58 19.68 7.90
C MET A 194 -16.98 20.30 8.08
N LYS A 195 -17.98 19.83 7.33
CA LYS A 195 -19.38 20.29 7.45
C LYS A 195 -20.06 19.73 8.70
N ALA A 196 -19.71 18.52 9.12
CA ALA A 196 -20.40 17.78 10.18
C ALA A 196 -19.86 18.10 11.58
N VAL A 197 -18.57 18.40 11.70
CA VAL A 197 -17.89 18.60 13.00
C VAL A 197 -18.53 19.73 13.80
N LYS A 198 -18.78 19.46 15.09
CA LYS A 198 -19.31 20.43 16.06
C LYS A 198 -18.70 20.17 17.45
N PRO A 199 -18.61 21.22 18.31
CA PRO A 199 -18.23 21.05 19.70
C PRO A 199 -19.08 19.99 20.41
N GLY A 200 -18.45 19.17 21.24
CA GLY A 200 -19.08 18.07 21.97
C GLY A 200 -19.20 16.75 21.19
N MET A 201 -18.83 16.70 19.91
CA MET A 201 -18.71 15.43 19.21
C MET A 201 -17.47 14.68 19.68
N ASN A 202 -17.53 13.36 19.63
CA ASN A 202 -16.39 12.49 19.92
C ASN A 202 -15.57 12.22 18.63
N GLU A 203 -14.26 12.15 18.75
CA GLU A 203 -13.34 11.85 17.65
C GLU A 203 -13.74 10.57 16.88
N GLN A 204 -14.20 9.53 17.59
CA GLN A 204 -14.67 8.26 17.00
C GLN A 204 -15.88 8.46 16.09
N SER A 205 -16.75 9.43 16.40
CA SER A 205 -17.89 9.74 15.52
C SER A 205 -17.45 10.33 14.19
N ILE A 206 -16.36 11.07 14.21
CA ILE A 206 -15.74 11.63 12.98
C ILE A 206 -15.01 10.53 12.19
N GLU A 207 -14.27 9.66 12.87
CA GLU A 207 -13.68 8.46 12.23
C GLU A 207 -14.76 7.63 11.51
N ALA A 208 -15.88 7.35 12.19
CA ALA A 208 -16.99 6.61 11.60
C ALA A 208 -17.57 7.29 10.35
N LEU A 209 -17.61 8.63 10.32
CA LEU A 209 -18.04 9.38 9.14
C LEU A 209 -17.09 9.17 7.95
N TYR A 210 -15.77 9.22 8.18
CA TYR A 210 -14.79 8.93 7.13
C TYR A 210 -14.95 7.51 6.57
N LEU A 211 -15.07 6.52 7.43
CA LEU A 211 -15.27 5.13 7.02
C LEU A 211 -16.57 4.95 6.21
N TYR A 212 -17.63 5.63 6.61
CA TYR A 212 -18.89 5.64 5.86
C TYR A 212 -18.73 6.28 4.47
N GLU A 213 -18.12 7.46 4.38
CA GLU A 213 -17.93 8.16 3.10
C GLU A 213 -17.01 7.37 2.14
N PHE A 214 -15.97 6.72 2.66
CA PHE A 214 -15.12 5.82 1.88
C PHE A 214 -15.94 4.66 1.31
N ALA A 215 -16.66 3.95 2.17
CA ALA A 215 -17.44 2.76 1.78
C ALA A 215 -18.56 3.10 0.78
N LYS A 216 -19.23 4.22 0.97
CA LYS A 216 -20.30 4.73 0.09
C LYS A 216 -19.84 4.94 -1.35
N GLN A 217 -18.56 5.28 -1.56
CA GLN A 217 -17.98 5.54 -2.87
C GLN A 217 -17.13 4.37 -3.40
N GLY A 218 -17.11 3.22 -2.73
CA GLY A 218 -16.42 1.99 -3.14
C GLY A 218 -15.02 1.81 -2.56
N GLY A 219 -14.51 2.73 -1.74
CA GLY A 219 -13.30 2.56 -0.93
C GLY A 219 -13.64 1.73 0.31
N ARG A 220 -13.57 0.39 0.18
CA ARG A 220 -13.99 -0.52 1.24
C ARG A 220 -13.18 -0.40 2.53
N PHE A 221 -11.92 -0.03 2.42
CA PHE A 221 -11.00 0.06 3.54
C PHE A 221 -10.36 1.43 3.62
N PRO A 222 -10.02 1.91 4.83
CA PRO A 222 -9.03 2.96 4.95
C PRO A 222 -7.67 2.43 4.50
N ALA A 223 -6.83 3.30 3.94
CA ALA A 223 -5.47 2.95 3.52
C ALA A 223 -4.56 2.68 4.74
N TYR A 224 -4.85 3.34 5.84
CA TYR A 224 -4.24 3.21 7.17
C TYR A 224 -5.28 3.56 8.24
N THR A 225 -4.98 3.28 9.51
CA THR A 225 -5.89 3.66 10.61
C THR A 225 -6.04 5.17 10.63
N PRO A 226 -7.26 5.73 10.48
CA PRO A 226 -7.47 7.16 10.50
C PRO A 226 -6.98 7.79 11.80
N ILE A 227 -6.36 8.95 11.71
CA ILE A 227 -5.98 9.80 12.83
C ILE A 227 -7.01 10.92 12.91
N VAL A 228 -7.73 10.99 14.02
CA VAL A 228 -8.74 12.03 14.28
C VAL A 228 -8.40 12.66 15.62
N ALA A 229 -7.66 13.77 15.61
CA ALA A 229 -6.96 14.29 16.78
C ALA A 229 -7.40 15.71 17.12
N GLY A 230 -8.16 15.88 18.21
CA GLY A 230 -8.61 17.16 18.73
C GLY A 230 -7.63 17.76 19.72
N GLY A 231 -7.38 19.09 19.64
CA GLY A 231 -6.54 19.83 20.58
C GLY A 231 -5.14 19.22 20.75
N ASN A 232 -4.74 18.90 21.97
CA ASN A 232 -3.41 18.36 22.27
C ASN A 232 -3.13 16.97 21.66
N ASN A 233 -4.16 16.20 21.31
CA ASN A 233 -3.97 14.91 20.66
C ASN A 233 -3.31 15.07 19.29
N ALA A 234 -3.52 16.19 18.63
CA ALA A 234 -2.91 16.54 17.34
C ALA A 234 -1.37 16.70 17.41
N CYS A 235 -0.77 16.76 18.61
CA CYS A 235 0.68 16.76 18.81
C CYS A 235 1.28 15.34 18.85
N VAL A 236 0.45 14.29 18.74
CA VAL A 236 0.88 12.89 18.66
C VAL A 236 0.75 12.44 17.20
N LEU A 237 1.90 12.23 16.52
CA LEU A 237 1.94 11.97 15.07
C LEU A 237 1.04 10.82 14.62
N HIS A 238 1.09 9.67 15.32
CA HIS A 238 0.27 8.50 14.99
C HIS A 238 -0.79 8.26 16.08
N TYR A 239 -1.57 9.30 16.40
CA TYR A 239 -2.68 9.20 17.34
C TYR A 239 -3.85 8.41 16.71
N VAL A 240 -4.18 7.26 17.24
CA VAL A 240 -5.20 6.36 16.70
C VAL A 240 -6.27 5.93 17.70
N ASP A 241 -6.21 6.47 18.93
CA ASP A 241 -7.21 6.15 19.94
C ASP A 241 -8.59 6.73 19.61
N ASN A 242 -8.62 7.92 19.01
CA ASN A 242 -9.81 8.59 18.48
C ASN A 242 -11.01 8.56 19.47
N ASN A 243 -10.76 8.82 20.76
CA ASN A 243 -11.75 8.56 21.79
C ASN A 243 -12.11 9.75 22.68
N LYS A 244 -11.66 10.96 22.36
CA LYS A 244 -11.91 12.17 23.15
C LYS A 244 -12.99 13.03 22.53
N ASP A 245 -13.67 13.80 23.41
CA ASP A 245 -14.65 14.77 22.98
C ASP A 245 -13.96 16.07 22.53
N LEU A 246 -14.48 16.65 21.47
CA LEU A 246 -13.96 17.87 20.84
C LEU A 246 -14.48 19.11 21.56
N ASN A 247 -13.59 19.99 22.01
CA ASN A 247 -13.95 21.25 22.60
C ASN A 247 -14.11 22.36 21.56
N ASN A 248 -14.87 23.40 21.91
CA ASN A 248 -15.12 24.53 21.01
C ASN A 248 -13.86 25.29 20.57
N SER A 249 -12.83 25.31 21.42
CA SER A 249 -11.56 26.00 21.14
C SER A 249 -10.53 25.15 20.38
N ASP A 250 -10.80 23.85 20.18
CA ASP A 250 -9.85 22.92 19.61
C ASP A 250 -9.69 23.15 18.09
N LEU A 251 -8.48 22.91 17.60
CA LEU A 251 -8.26 22.51 16.22
C LEU A 251 -8.43 20.99 16.15
N LEU A 252 -9.04 20.51 15.09
CA LEU A 252 -9.13 19.10 14.75
C LEU A 252 -8.20 18.83 13.57
N LEU A 253 -7.19 18.01 13.81
CA LEU A 253 -6.35 17.43 12.77
C LEU A 253 -6.96 16.08 12.37
N VAL A 254 -7.19 15.89 11.08
CA VAL A 254 -7.57 14.58 10.55
C VAL A 254 -6.58 14.19 9.47
N ASP A 255 -5.99 13.02 9.65
CA ASP A 255 -5.14 12.34 8.68
C ASP A 255 -5.81 11.03 8.31
N ALA A 256 -6.42 10.99 7.13
CA ALA A 256 -7.21 9.88 6.66
C ALA A 256 -7.17 9.75 5.14
N GLY A 257 -7.06 8.53 4.67
CA GLY A 257 -7.15 8.20 3.25
C GLY A 257 -7.83 6.86 3.04
N CYS A 258 -8.53 6.68 1.93
CA CYS A 258 -9.12 5.40 1.55
C CYS A 258 -8.15 4.57 0.70
N GLU A 259 -8.34 3.25 0.72
CA GLU A 259 -7.80 2.36 -0.29
C GLU A 259 -8.91 2.07 -1.33
N TYR A 260 -8.63 2.37 -2.58
CA TYR A 260 -9.50 2.08 -3.71
C TYR A 260 -8.75 1.22 -4.74
N GLU A 261 -9.28 0.05 -5.09
CA GLU A 261 -8.63 -0.88 -6.03
C GLU A 261 -7.14 -1.16 -5.69
N MET A 262 -6.82 -1.33 -4.40
CA MET A 262 -5.47 -1.57 -3.87
C MET A 262 -4.50 -0.38 -3.96
N TYR A 263 -4.98 0.82 -4.27
CA TYR A 263 -4.20 2.07 -4.24
C TYR A 263 -4.68 2.98 -3.12
N ALA A 264 -3.72 3.48 -2.35
CA ALA A 264 -3.96 4.37 -1.22
C ALA A 264 -4.07 5.83 -1.67
N SER A 265 -4.88 6.59 -0.97
CA SER A 265 -4.76 8.04 -0.84
C SER A 265 -4.32 8.39 0.59
N ASP A 266 -3.79 9.59 0.77
CA ASP A 266 -3.22 10.07 2.02
C ASP A 266 -3.41 11.59 2.09
N ILE A 267 -4.30 12.07 2.97
CA ILE A 267 -4.65 13.48 3.08
C ILE A 267 -4.76 13.88 4.54
N THR A 268 -3.92 14.84 4.96
CA THR A 268 -4.06 15.49 6.27
C THR A 268 -4.67 16.88 6.13
N ARG A 269 -5.66 17.21 6.98
CA ARG A 269 -6.24 18.55 7.10
C ARG A 269 -6.48 18.91 8.56
N THR A 270 -6.20 20.17 8.89
CA THR A 270 -6.48 20.75 10.21
C THR A 270 -7.47 21.88 10.09
N PHE A 271 -8.52 21.86 10.91
CA PHE A 271 -9.57 22.90 10.87
C PHE A 271 -10.19 23.09 12.27
N PRO A 272 -10.77 24.28 12.56
CA PRO A 272 -11.32 24.58 13.88
C PRO A 272 -12.65 23.86 14.12
N VAL A 273 -12.80 23.22 15.28
CA VAL A 273 -14.04 22.55 15.71
C VAL A 273 -15.22 23.53 15.76
N SER A 274 -14.99 24.78 16.11
CA SER A 274 -15.99 25.86 16.12
C SER A 274 -16.41 26.35 14.73
N GLY A 275 -15.72 25.91 13.66
CA GLY A 275 -15.89 26.43 12.31
C GLY A 275 -15.19 27.77 12.06
N LYS A 276 -14.49 28.34 13.06
CA LYS A 276 -13.79 29.63 12.94
C LYS A 276 -12.46 29.61 13.68
N PHE A 277 -11.37 29.95 12.99
CA PHE A 277 -10.04 30.08 13.60
C PHE A 277 -9.98 31.29 14.57
N SER A 278 -9.21 31.19 15.66
CA SER A 278 -8.71 32.34 16.36
C SER A 278 -7.63 33.07 15.51
N ALA A 279 -7.21 34.27 15.92
CA ALA A 279 -6.17 34.99 15.20
C ALA A 279 -4.83 34.25 15.21
N GLU A 280 -4.47 33.65 16.34
CA GLU A 280 -3.24 32.88 16.53
C GLU A 280 -3.29 31.57 15.73
N GLN A 281 -4.42 30.83 15.80
CA GLN A 281 -4.62 29.62 15.01
C GLN A 281 -4.51 29.90 13.50
N LEU A 282 -5.12 30.98 13.03
CA LEU A 282 -5.08 31.39 11.63
C LEU A 282 -3.66 31.74 11.17
N ALA A 283 -2.89 32.43 12.02
CA ALA A 283 -1.50 32.80 11.71
C ALA A 283 -0.64 31.53 11.47
N ILE A 284 -0.68 30.57 12.37
CA ILE A 284 0.05 29.31 12.21
C ILE A 284 -0.50 28.49 11.03
N TYR A 285 -1.82 28.40 10.88
CA TYR A 285 -2.44 27.71 9.75
C TYR A 285 -1.93 28.22 8.40
N ASN A 286 -1.81 29.55 8.24
CA ASN A 286 -1.33 30.15 7.00
C ASN A 286 0.15 29.82 6.72
N ILE A 287 1.00 29.70 7.75
CA ILE A 287 2.38 29.25 7.59
C ILE A 287 2.41 27.81 7.03
N VAL A 288 1.64 26.91 7.66
CA VAL A 288 1.58 25.50 7.24
C VAL A 288 0.98 25.36 5.82
N LEU A 289 -0.05 26.14 5.50
CA LEU A 289 -0.63 26.17 4.15
C LEU A 289 0.38 26.66 3.11
N ASN A 290 1.15 27.71 3.42
CA ASN A 290 2.22 28.18 2.55
C ASN A 290 3.33 27.13 2.37
N ALA A 291 3.70 26.41 3.43
CA ALA A 291 4.65 25.32 3.38
C ALA A 291 4.17 24.17 2.46
N LEU A 292 2.88 23.79 2.56
CA LEU A 292 2.26 22.80 1.68
C LEU A 292 2.31 23.24 0.20
N HIS A 293 1.97 24.49 -0.09
CA HIS A 293 2.04 25.02 -1.46
C HIS A 293 3.48 25.02 -1.99
N SER A 294 4.43 25.51 -1.18
CA SER A 294 5.87 25.55 -1.54
C SER A 294 6.41 24.14 -1.83
N ALA A 295 6.04 23.14 -1.03
CA ALA A 295 6.41 21.74 -1.25
C ALA A 295 5.79 21.19 -2.56
N THR A 296 4.50 21.46 -2.77
CA THR A 296 3.77 20.99 -3.96
C THR A 296 4.37 21.53 -5.26
N GLU A 297 4.82 22.78 -5.28
CA GLU A 297 5.50 23.38 -6.44
C GLU A 297 6.82 22.71 -6.80
N MET A 298 7.45 22.03 -5.84
CA MET A 298 8.68 21.27 -6.08
C MET A 298 8.42 19.89 -6.66
N VAL A 299 7.19 19.37 -6.66
CA VAL A 299 6.83 18.05 -7.23
C VAL A 299 6.74 18.18 -8.74
N LYS A 300 7.89 18.11 -9.42
CA LYS A 300 8.00 18.21 -10.89
C LYS A 300 9.25 17.49 -11.42
N VAL A 301 9.22 17.19 -12.71
CA VAL A 301 10.35 16.56 -13.41
C VAL A 301 11.64 17.35 -13.17
N GLY A 302 12.73 16.63 -12.91
CA GLY A 302 14.06 17.21 -12.67
C GLY A 302 14.33 17.61 -11.22
N LYS A 303 13.35 17.41 -10.31
CA LYS A 303 13.52 17.65 -8.88
C LYS A 303 13.86 16.36 -8.12
N ASN A 304 14.56 16.51 -7.01
CA ASN A 304 14.87 15.42 -6.08
C ASN A 304 13.70 15.19 -5.14
N VAL A 305 13.55 13.96 -4.62
CA VAL A 305 12.52 13.61 -3.65
C VAL A 305 12.57 14.43 -2.36
N MET A 306 13.74 14.99 -2.01
CA MET A 306 13.93 15.86 -0.84
C MET A 306 13.60 17.33 -1.11
N ASP A 307 13.48 17.79 -2.36
CA ASP A 307 13.23 19.19 -2.66
C ASP A 307 11.91 19.72 -2.08
N PRO A 308 10.78 18.96 -2.09
CA PRO A 308 9.56 19.33 -1.40
C PRO A 308 9.75 19.53 0.12
N GLN A 309 10.48 18.63 0.78
CA GLN A 309 10.78 18.70 2.20
C GLN A 309 11.55 19.97 2.52
N ILE A 310 12.64 20.24 1.81
CA ILE A 310 13.46 21.44 2.00
C ILE A 310 12.65 22.71 1.79
N ALA A 311 11.77 22.74 0.80
CA ALA A 311 10.92 23.90 0.54
C ALA A 311 9.91 24.16 1.66
N SER A 312 9.30 23.11 2.22
CA SER A 312 8.37 23.24 3.34
C SER A 312 9.08 23.71 4.63
N GLU A 313 10.23 23.11 4.96
CA GLU A 313 11.03 23.49 6.14
C GLU A 313 11.44 24.96 6.10
N ARG A 314 11.88 25.43 4.93
CA ARG A 314 12.24 26.85 4.74
C ARG A 314 11.02 27.77 4.90
N ALA A 315 9.86 27.40 4.35
CA ALA A 315 8.64 28.17 4.49
C ALA A 315 8.16 28.25 5.95
N ILE A 316 8.27 27.16 6.70
CA ILE A 316 7.97 27.12 8.15
C ILE A 316 8.96 28.03 8.90
N THR A 317 10.27 27.89 8.66
CA THR A 317 11.30 28.73 9.30
C THR A 317 11.02 30.22 9.07
N GLN A 318 10.75 30.62 7.83
CA GLN A 318 10.41 32.00 7.48
C GLN A 318 9.17 32.50 8.26
N GLY A 319 8.10 31.68 8.27
CA GLY A 319 6.87 32.05 8.97
C GLY A 319 7.05 32.18 10.49
N LEU A 320 7.89 31.35 11.10
CA LEU A 320 8.22 31.47 12.53
C LEU A 320 9.02 32.74 12.84
N VAL A 321 9.90 33.14 11.93
CA VAL A 321 10.63 34.43 12.04
C VAL A 321 9.66 35.62 11.88
N ASP A 322 8.77 35.57 10.89
CA ASP A 322 7.78 36.63 10.65
C ASP A 322 6.82 36.86 11.83
N LEU A 323 6.54 35.79 12.60
CA LEU A 323 5.75 35.87 13.83
C LEU A 323 6.59 36.24 15.08
N GLY A 324 7.91 36.40 14.94
CA GLY A 324 8.80 36.69 16.07
C GLY A 324 8.99 35.52 17.06
N ILE A 325 8.64 34.29 16.66
CA ILE A 325 8.85 33.08 17.43
C ILE A 325 10.33 32.65 17.34
N LEU A 326 10.91 32.74 16.13
CA LEU A 326 12.35 32.63 15.90
C LEU A 326 12.95 34.03 15.61
N ASN A 327 14.20 34.23 16.00
CA ASN A 327 14.94 35.47 15.75
C ASN A 327 16.29 35.14 15.09
N GLY A 328 16.56 35.68 13.90
CA GLY A 328 17.82 35.47 13.19
C GLY A 328 17.64 35.47 11.66
N ASP A 329 18.72 35.15 10.98
CA ASP A 329 18.70 34.93 9.53
C ASP A 329 18.01 33.60 9.20
N VAL A 330 17.09 33.61 8.24
CA VAL A 330 16.27 32.44 7.91
C VAL A 330 17.11 31.28 7.34
N ASP A 331 18.14 31.59 6.55
CA ASP A 331 18.99 30.55 5.95
C ASP A 331 19.90 29.88 7.00
N GLU A 332 20.38 30.65 7.97
CA GLU A 332 21.14 30.14 9.11
C GLU A 332 20.25 29.26 10.00
N LEU A 333 19.10 29.77 10.42
CA LEU A 333 18.12 29.05 11.25
C LEU A 333 17.64 27.75 10.58
N HIS A 334 17.34 27.78 9.28
CA HIS A 334 16.97 26.59 8.54
C HIS A 334 18.11 25.55 8.49
N LYS A 335 19.35 26.00 8.24
CA LYS A 335 20.54 25.12 8.23
C LYS A 335 20.81 24.47 9.59
N GLU A 336 20.58 25.19 10.68
CA GLU A 336 20.69 24.70 12.05
C GLU A 336 19.52 23.81 12.46
N GLY A 337 18.42 23.84 11.72
CA GLY A 337 17.20 23.09 12.00
C GLY A 337 16.39 23.64 13.16
N ALA A 338 16.46 24.95 13.41
CA ALA A 338 15.75 25.61 14.51
C ALA A 338 14.21 25.44 14.46
N PHE A 339 13.64 25.19 13.28
CA PHE A 339 12.23 24.89 13.12
C PHE A 339 11.80 23.57 13.77
N LYS A 340 12.73 22.64 14.04
CA LYS A 340 12.43 21.31 14.61
C LYS A 340 11.87 21.33 16.01
N ASP A 341 12.07 22.43 16.73
CA ASP A 341 11.50 22.61 18.08
C ASP A 341 9.98 22.86 18.02
N PHE A 342 9.45 23.14 16.82
CA PHE A 342 8.04 23.50 16.58
C PHE A 342 7.34 22.56 15.56
N TYR A 343 8.04 21.53 15.13
CA TYR A 343 7.58 20.63 14.06
C TYR A 343 7.41 19.20 14.57
#